data_5956af1ca7be31612ba58958ea314ae7
#
_entry.id   5956af1ca7be31612ba58958ea314ae7
#
_cell.length_a   1.000
_cell.length_b   1.000
_cell.length_c   1.000
_cell.angle_alpha   90.00
_cell.angle_beta   90.00
_cell.angle_gamma   90.00
#
_symmetry.space_group_name_H-M   'P 1'
#
loop_
_entity.id
_entity.type
_entity.pdbx_description
1 polymer ?
#
loop_
_entity_poly.entity_id
_entity_poly.type
_entity_poly.pdbx_seq_one_letter_code
_entity_poly.pdbx_strand_id
1 'polypeptide(L)'
;MSVSPAALTLSELGVTVGRSDIEASGTLSNYIGYLLRDQTLRGRLDVRSSLLDLNELLGDASEASADTGAAAAPADTAAMRAVVVPQNLDLALGASLKKILFQKMVLDDFTGSLTVAKGTVSMNRLAMNAFGGRMSASGSYSTAADAQRPALKLKAEIADASFSTTFDQLDVVRRMVPLFEKTGGDYSMSLDLATRLTQTMDPDYATLQADGAIRSKNIRVQNIAVFDQLAA
;
A
#
# COMPACT_ATOMS: atom_id res chain seq x y z
N MET A 1 20.60 21.21 -5.45
CA MET A 1 20.92 20.03 -6.27
C MET A 1 22.38 20.07 -6.65
N SER A 2 23.13 19.01 -6.39
CA SER A 2 24.55 18.88 -6.80
C SER A 2 24.67 17.62 -7.65
N VAL A 3 25.31 17.74 -8.81
CA VAL A 3 25.45 16.66 -9.80
C VAL A 3 26.92 16.40 -10.04
N SER A 4 27.35 15.16 -9.88
CA SER A 4 28.66 14.67 -10.31
C SER A 4 28.46 13.44 -11.19
N PRO A 5 29.43 13.05 -12.04
CA PRO A 5 29.29 11.83 -12.84
C PRO A 5 29.03 10.56 -12.03
N ALA A 6 29.41 10.55 -10.76
CA ALA A 6 29.28 9.38 -9.89
C ALA A 6 28.05 9.40 -8.98
N ALA A 7 27.55 10.58 -8.63
CA ALA A 7 26.44 10.73 -7.70
C ALA A 7 25.61 11.99 -7.97
N LEU A 8 24.31 11.85 -7.77
CA LEU A 8 23.33 12.93 -7.78
C LEU A 8 22.86 13.14 -6.32
N THR A 9 23.13 14.32 -5.79
CA THR A 9 22.61 14.73 -4.49
C THR A 9 21.40 15.63 -4.68
N LEU A 10 20.28 15.19 -4.16
CA LEU A 10 19.03 15.93 -4.10
C LEU A 10 18.95 16.58 -2.72
N SER A 11 19.19 17.90 -2.65
CA SER A 11 19.01 18.63 -1.38
C SER A 11 17.54 18.78 -1.06
N GLU A 12 16.75 19.06 -2.09
CA GLU A 12 15.30 19.21 -2.02
C GLU A 12 14.76 19.11 -3.45
N LEU A 13 13.87 18.17 -3.68
CA LEU A 13 13.10 18.02 -4.91
C LEU A 13 11.63 18.05 -4.54
N GLY A 14 10.95 19.13 -4.89
CA GLY A 14 9.49 19.24 -4.76
C GLY A 14 8.82 18.93 -6.08
N VAL A 15 7.82 18.06 -6.06
CA VAL A 15 6.98 17.73 -7.22
C VAL A 15 5.51 17.78 -6.77
N THR A 16 4.68 18.40 -7.59
CA THR A 16 3.22 18.38 -7.41
C THR A 16 2.60 17.64 -8.58
N VAL A 17 1.82 16.62 -8.29
CA VAL A 17 1.06 15.84 -9.29
C VAL A 17 -0.39 15.75 -8.83
N GLY A 18 -1.29 16.38 -9.60
CA GLY A 18 -2.68 16.51 -9.17
C GLY A 18 -2.77 17.20 -7.81
N ARG A 19 -3.36 16.51 -6.84
CA ARG A 19 -3.48 16.98 -5.45
C ARG A 19 -2.29 16.58 -4.55
N SER A 20 -1.37 15.77 -5.07
CA SER A 20 -0.24 15.25 -4.31
C SER A 20 0.92 16.21 -4.32
N ASP A 21 1.47 16.50 -3.14
CA ASP A 21 2.74 17.17 -2.93
C ASP A 21 3.79 16.15 -2.49
N ILE A 22 4.89 16.06 -3.21
CA ILE A 22 5.96 15.12 -2.90
C ILE A 22 7.26 15.89 -2.78
N GLU A 23 7.88 15.85 -1.62
CA GLU A 23 9.20 16.35 -1.36
C GLU A 23 10.16 15.18 -1.18
N ALA A 24 11.28 15.20 -1.88
CA ALA A 24 12.29 14.17 -1.78
C ALA A 24 13.67 14.78 -1.58
N SER A 25 14.46 14.20 -0.70
CA SER A 25 15.87 14.52 -0.50
C SER A 25 16.69 13.25 -0.39
N GLY A 26 18.00 13.33 -0.70
CA GLY A 26 18.87 12.17 -0.57
C GLY A 26 19.96 12.10 -1.63
N THR A 27 20.45 10.89 -1.87
CA THR A 27 21.54 10.65 -2.81
C THR A 27 21.22 9.46 -3.70
N LEU A 28 21.52 9.61 -5.00
CA LEU A 28 21.49 8.54 -5.97
C LEU A 28 22.89 8.36 -6.55
N SER A 29 23.37 7.15 -6.66
CA SER A 29 24.65 6.81 -7.25
C SER A 29 24.47 5.84 -8.42
N ASN A 30 25.44 5.86 -9.34
CA ASN A 30 25.42 5.06 -10.56
C ASN A 30 24.21 5.33 -11.49
N TYR A 31 23.68 6.56 -11.46
CA TYR A 31 22.51 6.92 -12.27
C TYR A 31 22.84 6.91 -13.78
N ILE A 32 24.07 7.30 -14.18
CA ILE A 32 24.52 7.21 -15.58
C ILE A 32 24.63 5.75 -16.02
N GLY A 33 25.19 4.88 -15.18
CA GLY A 33 25.25 3.44 -15.45
C GLY A 33 23.87 2.80 -15.56
N TYR A 34 22.93 3.25 -14.74
CA TYR A 34 21.53 2.84 -14.80
C TYR A 34 20.87 3.25 -16.14
N LEU A 35 20.99 4.53 -16.51
CA LEU A 35 20.32 5.07 -17.69
C LEU A 35 20.91 4.55 -19.02
N LEU A 36 22.24 4.34 -19.08
CA LEU A 36 22.93 4.03 -20.33
C LEU A 36 23.37 2.57 -20.47
N ARG A 37 23.42 1.81 -19.38
CA ARG A 37 24.03 0.46 -19.35
C ARG A 37 23.22 -0.56 -18.56
N ASP A 38 21.99 -0.23 -18.17
CA ASP A 38 21.11 -1.09 -17.34
C ASP A 38 21.76 -1.60 -16.06
N GLN A 39 22.68 -0.81 -15.49
CA GLN A 39 23.34 -1.12 -14.22
C GLN A 39 22.42 -0.78 -13.04
N THR A 40 22.77 -1.28 -11.87
CA THR A 40 21.98 -1.04 -10.65
C THR A 40 22.06 0.43 -10.20
N LEU A 41 20.91 1.08 -10.12
CA LEU A 41 20.73 2.37 -9.45
C LEU A 41 20.74 2.15 -7.94
N ARG A 42 21.60 2.87 -7.24
CA ARG A 42 21.70 2.80 -5.77
C ARG A 42 21.40 4.15 -5.15
N GLY A 43 20.82 4.13 -3.96
CA GLY A 43 20.62 5.37 -3.24
C GLY A 43 19.85 5.27 -1.96
N ARG A 44 19.79 6.41 -1.30
CA ARG A 44 18.92 6.63 -0.15
C ARG A 44 18.13 7.91 -0.38
N LEU A 45 16.82 7.81 -0.19
CA LEU A 45 15.90 8.93 -0.34
C LEU A 45 15.01 9.02 0.90
N ASP A 46 14.79 10.24 1.35
CA ASP A 46 13.78 10.57 2.34
C ASP A 46 12.65 11.33 1.64
N VAL A 47 11.44 10.81 1.76
CA VAL A 47 10.24 11.33 1.10
C VAL A 47 9.29 11.89 2.15
N ARG A 48 8.79 13.08 1.90
CA ARG A 48 7.78 13.76 2.70
C ARG A 48 6.61 14.18 1.82
N SER A 49 5.42 14.18 2.39
CA SER A 49 4.23 14.67 1.70
C SER A 49 3.20 15.11 2.73
N SER A 50 2.47 16.18 2.45
CA SER A 50 1.30 16.58 3.24
C SER A 50 0.06 15.82 2.77
N LEU A 51 -0.04 15.58 1.46
CA LEU A 51 -1.11 14.79 0.85
C LEU A 51 -0.56 13.96 -0.30
N LEU A 52 -0.72 12.66 -0.24
CA LEU A 52 -0.40 11.72 -1.30
C LEU A 52 -1.68 11.02 -1.77
N ASP A 53 -2.18 11.38 -2.93
CA ASP A 53 -3.33 10.73 -3.54
C ASP A 53 -2.88 9.61 -4.48
N LEU A 54 -2.85 8.39 -3.96
CA LEU A 54 -2.45 7.22 -4.74
C LEU A 54 -3.48 6.86 -5.83
N ASN A 55 -4.73 7.32 -5.71
CA ASN A 55 -5.72 7.07 -6.73
C ASN A 55 -5.40 7.82 -8.02
N GLU A 56 -4.97 9.09 -7.90
CA GLU A 56 -4.52 9.88 -9.06
C GLU A 56 -3.20 9.32 -9.61
N LEU A 57 -2.20 9.11 -8.77
CA LEU A 57 -0.87 8.66 -9.20
C LEU A 57 -0.87 7.29 -9.89
N LEU A 58 -1.70 6.35 -9.43
CA LEU A 58 -1.80 5.01 -10.02
C LEU A 58 -2.73 4.99 -11.23
N GLY A 59 -3.73 5.87 -11.28
CA GLY A 59 -4.61 6.08 -12.44
C GLY A 59 -3.82 6.63 -13.64
N ASP A 60 -3.06 7.68 -13.45
CA ASP A 60 -2.24 8.31 -14.48
C ASP A 60 -1.11 7.39 -14.99
N ALA A 61 -0.51 6.58 -14.10
CA ALA A 61 0.49 5.58 -14.49
C ALA A 61 -0.10 4.47 -15.38
N SER A 62 -1.40 4.18 -15.26
CA SER A 62 -2.12 3.22 -16.10
C SER A 62 -2.34 3.77 -17.50
N GLU A 63 -2.54 5.08 -17.66
CA GLU A 63 -2.71 5.75 -18.96
C GLU A 63 -1.37 5.91 -19.70
N ALA A 64 -0.30 6.22 -18.99
CA ALA A 64 1.04 6.35 -19.58
C ALA A 64 1.60 5.04 -20.16
N SER A 65 1.07 3.90 -19.72
CA SER A 65 1.43 2.57 -20.27
C SER A 65 0.56 2.14 -21.46
N ALA A 66 -0.45 2.93 -21.84
CA ALA A 66 -1.44 2.60 -22.87
C ALA A 66 -1.11 3.13 -24.27
N ASP A 67 0.07 3.74 -24.50
CA ASP A 67 0.48 4.24 -25.84
C ASP A 67 1.04 3.15 -26.77
N THR A 68 0.52 1.93 -26.62
CA THR A 68 0.60 0.87 -27.65
C THR A 68 -0.78 0.28 -27.87
N GLY A 69 -1.59 1.02 -28.62
CA GLY A 69 -2.71 0.58 -29.46
C GLY A 69 -3.60 -0.57 -28.98
N ALA A 70 -4.42 -0.40 -27.95
CA ALA A 70 -5.63 -1.22 -27.77
C ALA A 70 -6.72 -0.37 -27.11
N ALA A 71 -7.94 -0.48 -27.63
CA ALA A 71 -9.10 0.35 -27.35
C ALA A 71 -9.47 0.44 -25.87
N ALA A 72 -9.80 1.66 -25.43
CA ALA A 72 -10.29 1.99 -24.11
C ALA A 72 -11.57 1.21 -23.73
N ALA A 73 -11.49 0.48 -22.62
CA ALA A 73 -12.66 -0.01 -21.91
C ALA A 73 -13.12 1.05 -20.88
N PRO A 74 -14.43 1.15 -20.57
CA PRO A 74 -14.97 2.25 -19.76
C PRO A 74 -14.44 2.26 -18.35
N ALA A 75 -14.18 3.49 -17.85
CA ALA A 75 -13.70 3.81 -16.53
C ALA A 75 -14.75 3.54 -15.45
N ASP A 76 -14.86 2.29 -15.02
CA ASP A 76 -15.49 1.94 -13.75
C ASP A 76 -14.52 1.03 -13.00
N THR A 77 -14.02 1.55 -11.88
CA THR A 77 -13.01 0.93 -11.01
C THR A 77 -11.66 0.65 -11.72
N ALA A 78 -10.71 1.56 -11.61
CA ALA A 78 -9.31 1.29 -11.98
C ALA A 78 -8.82 0.10 -11.14
N ALA A 79 -8.92 -1.10 -11.70
CA ALA A 79 -8.39 -2.31 -11.09
C ALA A 79 -6.88 -2.13 -10.99
N MET A 80 -6.35 -2.15 -9.77
CA MET A 80 -4.90 -2.12 -9.55
C MET A 80 -4.26 -3.21 -10.39
N ARG A 81 -3.26 -2.84 -11.17
CA ARG A 81 -2.44 -3.82 -11.87
C ARG A 81 -1.20 -4.13 -11.04
N ALA A 82 -0.74 -5.37 -11.11
CA ALA A 82 0.49 -5.80 -10.46
C ALA A 82 1.68 -4.96 -10.95
N VAL A 83 2.31 -4.23 -10.05
CA VAL A 83 3.46 -3.37 -10.36
C VAL A 83 4.72 -4.22 -10.38
N VAL A 84 5.39 -4.28 -11.52
CA VAL A 84 6.67 -4.99 -11.63
C VAL A 84 7.76 -4.16 -10.97
N VAL A 85 8.43 -4.74 -9.98
CA VAL A 85 9.57 -4.12 -9.30
C VAL A 85 10.85 -4.37 -10.10
N PRO A 86 11.56 -3.33 -10.58
CA PRO A 86 12.79 -3.51 -11.32
C PRO A 86 13.86 -4.24 -10.51
N GLN A 87 14.62 -5.12 -11.16
CA GLN A 87 15.68 -5.90 -10.50
C GLN A 87 16.98 -5.11 -10.31
N ASN A 88 17.18 -4.07 -11.12
CA ASN A 88 18.35 -3.20 -11.13
C ASN A 88 18.20 -1.95 -10.23
N LEU A 89 17.45 -2.08 -9.15
CA LEU A 89 17.33 -1.07 -8.08
C LEU A 89 17.96 -1.60 -6.79
N ASP A 90 18.55 -0.69 -6.02
CA ASP A 90 19.06 -0.89 -4.65
C ASP A 90 18.86 0.44 -3.89
N LEU A 91 17.63 0.67 -3.47
CA LEU A 91 17.18 1.93 -2.89
C LEU A 91 16.69 1.72 -1.46
N ALA A 92 17.16 2.56 -0.55
CA ALA A 92 16.60 2.69 0.79
C ALA A 92 15.76 3.98 0.86
N LEU A 93 14.49 3.84 1.21
CA LEU A 93 13.51 4.92 1.25
C LEU A 93 13.03 5.12 2.68
N GLY A 94 13.18 6.33 3.23
CA GLY A 94 12.45 6.79 4.40
C GLY A 94 11.19 7.52 3.95
N ALA A 95 10.08 7.36 4.64
CA ALA A 95 8.84 8.06 4.31
C ALA A 95 8.18 8.64 5.55
N SER A 96 7.70 9.89 5.42
CA SER A 96 6.90 10.59 6.42
C SER A 96 5.79 11.36 5.70
N LEU A 97 4.59 10.78 5.67
CA LEU A 97 3.47 11.27 4.86
C LEU A 97 2.31 11.58 5.80
N LYS A 98 1.82 12.82 5.80
CA LYS A 98 0.77 13.23 6.73
C LYS A 98 -0.57 12.58 6.39
N LYS A 99 -0.90 12.50 5.10
CA LYS A 99 -2.14 11.90 4.63
C LYS A 99 -1.93 11.14 3.32
N ILE A 100 -2.42 9.92 3.27
CA ILE A 100 -2.45 9.11 2.05
C ILE A 100 -3.90 8.77 1.74
N LEU A 101 -4.31 8.98 0.51
CA LEU A 101 -5.59 8.53 -0.02
C LEU A 101 -5.35 7.35 -0.94
N PHE A 102 -5.99 6.22 -0.63
CA PHE A 102 -5.88 5.00 -1.42
C PHE A 102 -7.21 4.27 -1.48
N GLN A 103 -7.82 4.22 -2.66
CA GLN A 103 -9.21 3.81 -2.83
C GLN A 103 -10.11 4.65 -1.92
N LYS A 104 -10.82 4.01 -0.99
CA LYS A 104 -11.65 4.67 0.04
C LYS A 104 -10.91 4.85 1.36
N MET A 105 -9.69 4.31 1.48
CA MET A 105 -8.89 4.40 2.70
C MET A 105 -8.27 5.77 2.85
N VAL A 106 -8.29 6.25 4.08
CA VAL A 106 -7.53 7.42 4.52
C VAL A 106 -6.54 6.92 5.55
N LEU A 107 -5.25 7.10 5.25
CA LEU A 107 -4.16 6.76 6.16
C LEU A 107 -3.52 8.07 6.60
N ASP A 108 -3.48 8.30 7.90
CA ASP A 108 -2.89 9.51 8.47
C ASP A 108 -1.57 9.17 9.19
N ASP A 109 -0.66 10.15 9.22
CA ASP A 109 0.62 10.11 9.95
C ASP A 109 1.48 8.88 9.61
N PHE A 110 1.52 8.54 8.32
CA PHE A 110 2.34 7.42 7.86
C PHE A 110 3.82 7.71 8.05
N THR A 111 4.50 6.79 8.70
CA THR A 111 5.97 6.78 8.83
C THR A 111 6.49 5.38 8.59
N GLY A 112 7.69 5.29 8.02
CA GLY A 112 8.30 3.98 7.82
C GLY A 112 9.53 4.01 6.92
N SER A 113 10.09 2.85 6.68
CA SER A 113 11.17 2.66 5.74
C SER A 113 10.88 1.52 4.79
N LEU A 114 11.27 1.71 3.55
CA LEU A 114 11.16 0.76 2.47
C LEU A 114 12.55 0.49 1.90
N THR A 115 12.78 -0.73 1.46
CA THR A 115 13.97 -1.07 0.68
C THR A 115 13.50 -1.68 -0.63
N VAL A 116 13.95 -1.15 -1.74
CA VAL A 116 13.67 -1.69 -3.08
C VAL A 116 14.92 -2.29 -3.64
N ALA A 117 14.99 -3.61 -3.72
CA ALA A 117 16.16 -4.30 -4.23
C ALA A 117 15.79 -5.61 -4.92
N LYS A 118 16.45 -5.90 -6.04
CA LYS A 118 16.36 -7.21 -6.73
C LYS A 118 14.92 -7.67 -6.98
N GLY A 119 14.06 -6.80 -7.48
CA GLY A 119 12.67 -7.12 -7.78
C GLY A 119 11.77 -7.26 -6.54
N THR A 120 12.21 -6.76 -5.40
CA THR A 120 11.48 -6.86 -4.13
C THR A 120 11.41 -5.50 -3.44
N VAL A 121 10.23 -5.13 -2.97
CA VAL A 121 9.99 -4.05 -2.01
C VAL A 121 9.84 -4.67 -0.63
N SER A 122 10.75 -4.34 0.29
CA SER A 122 10.66 -4.72 1.70
C SER A 122 10.16 -3.54 2.52
N MET A 123 9.12 -3.75 3.30
CA MET A 123 8.49 -2.77 4.17
C MET A 123 8.92 -3.01 5.61
N ASN A 124 9.56 -2.03 6.20
CA ASN A 124 10.09 -2.16 7.55
C ASN A 124 9.43 -1.12 8.46
N ARG A 125 8.81 -1.60 9.55
CA ARG A 125 8.25 -0.75 10.62
C ARG A 125 7.40 0.40 10.10
N LEU A 126 6.41 0.07 9.28
CA LEU A 126 5.40 1.04 8.89
C LEU A 126 4.50 1.32 10.09
N ALA A 127 4.21 2.57 10.34
CA ALA A 127 3.25 3.01 11.37
C ALA A 127 2.35 4.08 10.77
N MET A 128 1.06 4.03 11.08
CA MET A 128 0.05 4.96 10.58
C MET A 128 -1.21 4.92 11.43
N ASN A 129 -2.06 5.92 11.26
CA ASN A 129 -3.44 5.86 11.74
C ASN A 129 -4.34 5.43 10.58
N ALA A 130 -5.16 4.41 10.80
CA ALA A 130 -6.07 3.84 9.81
C ALA A 130 -7.32 3.29 10.51
N PHE A 131 -8.46 3.36 9.84
CA PHE A 131 -9.73 2.80 10.32
C PHE A 131 -10.17 3.33 11.69
N GLY A 132 -9.76 4.53 12.06
CA GLY A 132 -10.02 5.13 13.38
C GLY A 132 -9.08 4.67 14.49
N GLY A 133 -8.15 3.75 14.22
CA GLY A 133 -7.18 3.23 15.15
C GLY A 133 -5.74 3.44 14.71
N ARG A 134 -4.81 2.79 15.39
CA ARG A 134 -3.38 2.78 15.06
C ARG A 134 -3.01 1.48 14.38
N MET A 135 -2.22 1.56 13.33
CA MET A 135 -1.75 0.40 12.58
C MET A 135 -0.23 0.41 12.49
N SER A 136 0.37 -0.77 12.66
CA SER A 136 1.75 -1.03 12.29
C SER A 136 1.81 -2.19 11.31
N ALA A 137 2.77 -2.13 10.37
CA ALA A 137 2.93 -3.17 9.38
C ALA A 137 4.40 -3.38 9.01
N SER A 138 4.71 -4.59 8.59
CA SER A 138 5.97 -4.96 7.94
C SER A 138 5.72 -6.07 6.93
N GLY A 139 6.60 -6.25 5.96
CA GLY A 139 6.40 -7.28 4.97
C GLY A 139 7.23 -7.12 3.73
N SER A 140 6.85 -7.81 2.66
CA SER A 140 7.50 -7.69 1.37
C SER A 140 6.55 -7.97 0.23
N TYR A 141 6.74 -7.23 -0.86
CA TYR A 141 6.13 -7.47 -2.15
C TYR A 141 7.24 -7.79 -3.15
N SER A 142 7.15 -8.91 -3.84
CA SER A 142 8.23 -9.39 -4.71
C SER A 142 7.71 -9.89 -6.05
N THR A 143 8.28 -9.35 -7.12
CA THR A 143 8.10 -9.80 -8.50
C THR A 143 9.34 -10.52 -9.03
N ALA A 144 10.35 -10.77 -8.18
CA ALA A 144 11.64 -11.32 -8.58
C ALA A 144 11.55 -12.72 -9.20
N ALA A 145 10.67 -13.57 -8.67
CA ALA A 145 10.48 -14.93 -9.17
C ALA A 145 9.43 -15.03 -10.28
N ASP A 146 8.36 -14.23 -10.17
CA ASP A 146 7.25 -14.26 -11.11
C ASP A 146 6.55 -12.89 -11.11
N ALA A 147 6.70 -12.14 -12.19
CA ALA A 147 6.08 -10.82 -12.34
C ALA A 147 4.57 -10.90 -12.57
N GLN A 148 4.06 -12.04 -13.04
CA GLN A 148 2.63 -12.25 -13.29
C GLN A 148 1.89 -12.66 -12.02
N ARG A 149 2.61 -13.21 -11.04
CA ARG A 149 2.06 -13.69 -9.77
C ARG A 149 2.97 -13.23 -8.60
N PRO A 150 2.99 -11.93 -8.28
CA PRO A 150 3.83 -11.39 -7.22
C PRO A 150 3.61 -12.09 -5.89
N ALA A 151 4.67 -12.29 -5.13
CA ALA A 151 4.59 -12.80 -3.77
C ALA A 151 4.37 -11.65 -2.79
N LEU A 152 3.39 -11.78 -1.90
CA LEU A 152 3.13 -10.85 -0.80
C LEU A 152 3.34 -11.57 0.53
N LYS A 153 4.08 -10.95 1.43
CA LYS A 153 4.14 -11.28 2.86
C LYS A 153 3.81 -10.03 3.64
N LEU A 154 2.93 -10.14 4.61
CA LEU A 154 2.47 -9.02 5.42
C LEU A 154 2.29 -9.46 6.86
N LYS A 155 2.88 -8.72 7.78
CA LYS A 155 2.53 -8.75 9.20
C LYS A 155 1.94 -7.40 9.55
N ALA A 156 0.74 -7.41 10.11
CA ALA A 156 0.04 -6.20 10.50
C ALA A 156 -0.52 -6.32 11.91
N GLU A 157 -0.44 -5.25 12.65
CA GLU A 157 -1.09 -5.08 13.94
C GLU A 157 -1.95 -3.83 13.89
N ILE A 158 -3.19 -3.96 14.33
CA ILE A 158 -4.15 -2.87 14.40
C ILE A 158 -4.64 -2.79 15.83
N ALA A 159 -4.63 -1.61 16.40
CA ALA A 159 -5.11 -1.33 17.74
C ALA A 159 -6.25 -0.31 17.69
N ASP A 160 -7.35 -0.65 18.35
CA ASP A 160 -8.51 0.22 18.57
C ASP A 160 -9.14 0.76 17.26
N ALA A 161 -9.20 -0.07 16.21
CA ALA A 161 -9.87 0.28 14.97
C ALA A 161 -11.39 0.13 15.09
N SER A 162 -12.13 0.97 14.39
CA SER A 162 -13.59 0.94 14.36
C SER A 162 -14.10 -0.08 13.35
N PHE A 163 -15.06 -0.93 13.73
CA PHE A 163 -15.71 -1.87 12.82
C PHE A 163 -16.42 -1.15 11.67
N SER A 164 -17.16 -0.08 11.95
CA SER A 164 -17.88 0.67 10.92
C SER A 164 -16.92 1.36 9.95
N THR A 165 -15.89 2.03 10.45
CA THR A 165 -14.89 2.70 9.58
C THR A 165 -14.16 1.70 8.70
N THR A 166 -13.82 0.51 9.24
CA THR A 166 -13.18 -0.55 8.46
C THR A 166 -14.10 -1.06 7.35
N PHE A 167 -15.38 -1.27 7.66
CA PHE A 167 -16.38 -1.70 6.68
C PHE A 167 -16.56 -0.68 5.56
N ASP A 168 -16.61 0.61 5.89
CA ASP A 168 -16.80 1.69 4.92
C ASP A 168 -15.59 1.86 3.99
N GLN A 169 -14.38 1.68 4.50
CA GLN A 169 -13.15 1.94 3.77
C GLN A 169 -12.58 0.73 3.03
N LEU A 170 -12.88 -0.52 3.47
CA LEU A 170 -12.32 -1.73 2.87
C LEU A 170 -13.39 -2.55 2.14
N ASP A 171 -13.39 -2.50 0.80
CA ASP A 171 -14.33 -3.27 -0.02
C ASP A 171 -14.17 -4.79 0.15
N VAL A 172 -12.96 -5.28 0.46
CA VAL A 172 -12.74 -6.70 0.77
C VAL A 172 -13.47 -7.12 2.06
N VAL A 173 -13.45 -6.28 3.09
CA VAL A 173 -14.17 -6.54 4.35
C VAL A 173 -15.68 -6.50 4.11
N ARG A 174 -16.15 -5.55 3.32
CA ARG A 174 -17.56 -5.44 2.93
C ARG A 174 -18.08 -6.72 2.25
N ARG A 175 -17.27 -7.33 1.41
CA ARG A 175 -17.62 -8.58 0.71
C ARG A 175 -17.49 -9.82 1.58
N MET A 176 -16.46 -9.89 2.43
CA MET A 176 -16.12 -11.11 3.18
C MET A 176 -16.71 -11.16 4.59
N VAL A 177 -16.91 -10.01 5.22
CA VAL A 177 -17.35 -9.90 6.62
C VAL A 177 -18.48 -8.88 6.75
N PRO A 178 -19.64 -9.11 6.12
CA PRO A 178 -20.76 -8.15 6.13
C PRO A 178 -21.28 -7.86 7.55
N LEU A 179 -20.96 -8.69 8.52
CA LEU A 179 -21.33 -8.47 9.92
C LEU A 179 -20.72 -7.18 10.49
N PHE A 180 -19.59 -6.69 9.94
CA PHE A 180 -18.97 -5.45 10.39
C PHE A 180 -19.87 -4.24 10.19
N GLU A 181 -20.74 -4.23 9.17
CA GLU A 181 -21.75 -3.19 8.94
C GLU A 181 -22.66 -2.98 10.16
N LYS A 182 -23.04 -4.08 10.82
CA LYS A 182 -23.98 -4.11 11.95
C LYS A 182 -23.28 -4.14 13.31
N THR A 183 -21.95 -4.07 13.29
CA THR A 183 -21.14 -4.16 14.50
C THR A 183 -20.60 -2.80 14.85
N GLY A 184 -21.02 -2.25 16.00
CA GLY A 184 -20.44 -1.07 16.61
C GLY A 184 -19.36 -1.43 17.63
N GLY A 185 -18.48 -0.48 17.92
CA GLY A 185 -17.35 -0.63 18.83
C GLY A 185 -16.02 -0.75 18.09
N ASP A 186 -14.98 -1.04 18.85
CA ASP A 186 -13.62 -1.07 18.37
C ASP A 186 -13.02 -2.46 18.49
N TYR A 187 -12.05 -2.76 17.66
CA TYR A 187 -11.31 -4.02 17.67
C TYR A 187 -9.81 -3.78 17.56
N SER A 188 -9.06 -4.75 18.03
CA SER A 188 -7.62 -4.87 17.80
C SER A 188 -7.35 -6.20 17.11
N MET A 189 -6.43 -6.21 16.15
CA MET A 189 -6.16 -7.38 15.32
C MET A 189 -4.66 -7.54 15.10
N SER A 190 -4.20 -8.78 15.08
CA SER A 190 -2.91 -9.17 14.53
C SER A 190 -3.15 -10.08 13.31
N LEU A 191 -2.34 -9.89 12.27
CA LEU A 191 -2.40 -10.67 11.02
C LEU A 191 -0.99 -11.00 10.55
N ASP A 192 -0.73 -12.25 10.27
CA ASP A 192 0.44 -12.73 9.52
C ASP A 192 -0.07 -13.40 8.25
N LEU A 193 0.29 -12.84 7.10
CA LEU A 193 -0.25 -13.23 5.80
C LEU A 193 0.88 -13.52 4.82
N ALA A 194 0.79 -14.62 4.09
CA ALA A 194 1.61 -14.91 2.94
C ALA A 194 0.73 -15.43 1.80
N THR A 195 0.86 -14.85 0.60
CA THR A 195 0.09 -15.26 -0.58
C THR A 195 0.81 -14.84 -1.85
N ARG A 196 0.38 -15.38 -2.99
CA ARG A 196 0.62 -14.78 -4.30
C ARG A 196 -0.54 -13.88 -4.67
N LEU A 197 -0.27 -12.86 -5.45
CA LEU A 197 -1.30 -11.96 -5.97
C LEU A 197 -1.58 -12.28 -7.44
N THR A 198 -2.80 -11.99 -7.86
CA THR A 198 -3.19 -11.98 -9.28
C THR A 198 -2.67 -10.71 -9.97
N GLN A 199 -2.89 -10.59 -11.28
CA GLN A 199 -2.61 -9.37 -12.04
C GLN A 199 -3.43 -8.16 -11.56
N THR A 200 -4.58 -8.40 -10.95
CA THR A 200 -5.46 -7.37 -10.37
C THR A 200 -5.19 -7.10 -8.90
N MET A 201 -4.03 -7.60 -8.38
CA MET A 201 -3.62 -7.45 -6.98
C MET A 201 -4.55 -8.15 -5.96
N ASP A 202 -5.45 -9.00 -6.42
CA ASP A 202 -6.27 -9.83 -5.52
C ASP A 202 -5.43 -11.01 -4.97
N PRO A 203 -5.66 -11.42 -3.73
CA PRO A 203 -5.03 -12.62 -3.19
C PRO A 203 -5.39 -13.89 -3.97
N ASP A 204 -4.38 -14.68 -4.31
CA ASP A 204 -4.60 -16.03 -4.82
C ASP A 204 -4.90 -16.97 -3.65
N TYR A 205 -6.18 -17.25 -3.45
CA TYR A 205 -6.66 -18.05 -2.32
C TYR A 205 -6.08 -19.47 -2.27
N ALA A 206 -5.61 -20.01 -3.40
CA ALA A 206 -4.95 -21.32 -3.44
C ALA A 206 -3.56 -21.31 -2.78
N THR A 207 -2.94 -20.12 -2.68
CA THR A 207 -1.62 -19.94 -2.06
C THR A 207 -1.69 -19.21 -0.73
N LEU A 208 -2.89 -18.82 -0.29
CA LEU A 208 -3.10 -18.01 0.89
C LEU A 208 -2.78 -18.81 2.16
N GLN A 209 -1.85 -18.31 2.92
CA GLN A 209 -1.55 -18.70 4.29
C GLN A 209 -1.78 -17.49 5.18
N ALA A 210 -2.67 -17.62 6.14
CA ALA A 210 -2.99 -16.53 7.04
C ALA A 210 -3.17 -17.07 8.46
N ASP A 211 -2.55 -16.40 9.40
CA ASP A 211 -2.75 -16.56 10.83
C ASP A 211 -3.09 -15.22 11.44
N GLY A 212 -4.02 -15.18 12.37
CA GLY A 212 -4.43 -13.92 12.96
C GLY A 212 -5.31 -14.08 14.17
N ALA A 213 -5.39 -13.02 14.93
CA ALA A 213 -6.27 -12.92 16.08
C ALA A 213 -6.98 -11.58 16.08
N ILE A 214 -8.26 -11.59 16.39
CA ILE A 214 -9.07 -10.40 16.60
C ILE A 214 -9.57 -10.38 18.04
N ARG A 215 -9.50 -9.21 18.66
CA ARG A 215 -10.05 -8.96 19.99
C ARG A 215 -10.88 -7.70 19.93
N SER A 216 -12.01 -7.72 20.58
CA SER A 216 -12.85 -6.54 20.67
C SER A 216 -13.30 -6.32 22.10
N LYS A 217 -13.52 -5.05 22.43
CA LYS A 217 -14.14 -4.59 23.67
C LYS A 217 -15.40 -3.81 23.30
N ASN A 218 -16.47 -3.97 24.08
CA ASN A 218 -17.72 -3.24 23.91
C ASN A 218 -18.41 -3.42 22.56
N ILE A 219 -18.44 -4.66 22.05
CA ILE A 219 -19.19 -4.99 20.82
C ILE A 219 -20.66 -4.69 21.04
N ARG A 220 -21.26 -3.94 20.10
CA ARG A 220 -22.71 -3.78 19.97
C ARG A 220 -23.10 -4.27 18.58
N VAL A 221 -23.87 -5.34 18.53
CA VAL A 221 -24.41 -5.85 17.27
C VAL A 221 -25.88 -5.43 17.19
N GLN A 222 -26.26 -4.74 16.13
CA GLN A 222 -27.62 -4.21 15.94
C GLN A 222 -28.30 -4.94 14.76
N ASN A 223 -29.64 -5.05 14.86
CA ASN A 223 -30.51 -5.55 13.77
C ASN A 223 -30.14 -6.94 13.26
N ILE A 224 -29.84 -7.88 14.15
CA ILE A 224 -29.80 -9.31 13.79
C ILE A 224 -31.19 -9.87 14.04
N ALA A 225 -31.91 -10.21 12.96
CA ALA A 225 -33.29 -10.71 12.98
C ALA A 225 -33.50 -11.91 13.93
N VAL A 226 -32.45 -12.68 14.23
CA VAL A 226 -32.52 -13.81 15.18
C VAL A 226 -32.69 -13.32 16.62
N PHE A 227 -32.17 -12.16 17.00
CA PHE A 227 -32.35 -11.62 18.36
C PHE A 227 -33.71 -10.97 18.55
N ASP A 228 -34.32 -10.43 17.47
CA ASP A 228 -35.68 -9.88 17.55
C ASP A 228 -36.73 -10.97 17.75
N GLN A 229 -36.47 -12.22 17.32
CA GLN A 229 -37.31 -13.37 17.53
C GLN A 229 -37.17 -13.99 18.92
N LEU A 230 -36.09 -13.73 19.63
CA LEU A 230 -35.87 -14.21 21.00
C LEU A 230 -36.38 -13.24 22.08
N ALA A 231 -36.68 -12.01 21.68
CA ALA A 231 -37.21 -10.96 22.58
C ALA A 231 -38.72 -10.78 22.50
N ALA A 232 -39.42 -11.54 21.64
CA ALA A 232 -40.88 -11.58 21.50
C ALA A 232 -41.45 -12.85 22.17
#